data_2e18653f809841f5f287fd70eeb6aecf
#
_entry.id   2e18653f809841f5f287fd70eeb6aecf
#
_cell.length_a   1.000
_cell.length_b   1.000
_cell.length_c   1.000
_cell.angle_alpha   90.00
_cell.angle_beta   90.00
_cell.angle_gamma   90.00
#
_symmetry.space_group_name_H-M   'P 1'
#
loop_
_entity.id
_entity.type
_entity.pdbx_description
1 polymer ?
#
loop_
_entity_poly.entity_id
_entity_poly.type
_entity_poly.pdbx_seq_one_letter_code
_entity_poly.pdbx_strand_id
1 'polypeptide(L)'
;MRKAAVYSNQMLAGYLTENDDNTFTFVYDKEYLVSPGSDAISLTLPLRTEPYQNDTLFPFFFNMLSEGDNKAIQCRRLKIDENDFFGLLLATAGIDTIGAITVTKTT
;
A
#
# COMPACT_ATOMS: atom_id res chain seq x y z
N MET A 1 -5.91 12.09 -7.56
CA MET A 1 -5.83 11.38 -6.27
C MET A 1 -6.29 9.94 -6.45
N ARG A 2 -5.51 8.99 -5.96
CA ARG A 2 -5.89 7.57 -5.96
C ARG A 2 -5.81 7.06 -4.53
N LYS A 3 -6.73 6.19 -4.14
CA LYS A 3 -6.81 5.67 -2.78
C LYS A 3 -6.91 4.15 -2.79
N ALA A 4 -6.24 3.52 -1.85
CA ALA A 4 -6.24 2.07 -1.70
C ALA A 4 -6.57 1.68 -0.27
N ALA A 5 -7.28 0.56 -0.11
CA ALA A 5 -7.50 -0.06 1.19
C ALA A 5 -6.38 -1.05 1.47
N VAL A 6 -5.83 -1.00 2.67
CA VAL A 6 -4.77 -1.89 3.13
C VAL A 6 -5.35 -2.85 4.15
N TYR A 7 -5.20 -4.15 3.90
CA TYR A 7 -5.72 -5.20 4.77
C TYR A 7 -4.58 -5.96 5.43
N SER A 8 -4.79 -6.37 6.66
CA SER A 8 -3.89 -7.25 7.40
C SER A 8 -4.70 -8.46 7.85
N ASN A 9 -4.31 -9.66 7.41
CA ASN A 9 -5.03 -10.90 7.69
C ASN A 9 -6.53 -10.79 7.36
N GLN A 10 -6.84 -10.16 6.21
CA GLN A 10 -8.20 -9.94 5.71
C GLN A 10 -9.01 -8.93 6.54
N MET A 11 -8.38 -8.24 7.48
CA MET A 11 -8.99 -7.16 8.25
C MET A 11 -8.52 -5.81 7.72
N LEU A 12 -9.43 -4.87 7.50
CA LEU A 12 -9.07 -3.53 7.05
C LEU A 12 -8.18 -2.85 8.08
N ALA A 13 -6.93 -2.57 7.71
CA ALA A 13 -5.96 -1.93 8.59
C ALA A 13 -5.91 -0.43 8.40
N GLY A 14 -6.09 0.06 7.18
CA GLY A 14 -6.02 1.49 6.92
C GLY A 14 -6.12 1.81 5.44
N TYR A 15 -5.76 3.04 5.09
CA TYR A 15 -5.87 3.55 3.73
C TYR A 15 -4.56 4.21 3.30
N LEU A 16 -4.15 3.89 2.08
CA LEU A 16 -3.00 4.51 1.42
C LEU A 16 -3.52 5.41 0.30
N THR A 17 -3.13 6.66 0.30
CA THR A 17 -3.59 7.66 -0.68
C THR A 17 -2.40 8.26 -1.41
N GLU A 18 -2.50 8.34 -2.74
CA GLU A 18 -1.62 9.16 -3.56
C GLU A 18 -2.31 10.50 -3.76
N ASN A 19 -1.73 11.56 -3.19
CA ASN A 19 -2.31 12.91 -3.23
C ASN A 19 -2.06 13.59 -4.58
N ASP A 20 -2.80 14.66 -4.85
CA ASP A 20 -2.68 15.37 -6.12
C ASP A 20 -1.33 16.07 -6.31
N ASP A 21 -0.62 16.35 -5.23
CA ASP A 21 0.73 16.94 -5.25
C ASP A 21 1.85 15.88 -5.31
N ASN A 22 1.50 14.64 -5.61
CA ASN A 22 2.41 13.50 -5.70
C ASN A 22 3.03 13.07 -4.37
N THR A 23 2.47 13.51 -3.25
CA THR A 23 2.83 12.98 -1.94
C THR A 23 1.92 11.80 -1.58
N PHE A 24 2.28 11.08 -0.52
CA PHE A 24 1.54 9.89 -0.09
C PHE A 24 1.13 10.02 1.36
N THR A 25 -0.05 9.51 1.68
CA THR A 25 -0.59 9.50 3.04
C THR A 25 -1.02 8.08 3.38
N PHE A 26 -0.65 7.60 4.57
CA PHE A 26 -1.19 6.36 5.12
C PHE A 26 -1.82 6.65 6.48
N VAL A 27 -3.06 6.20 6.66
CA VAL A 27 -3.77 6.37 7.93
C VAL A 27 -4.37 5.03 8.34
N TYR A 28 -4.18 4.65 9.61
CA TYR A 28 -4.80 3.45 10.16
C TYR A 28 -6.30 3.67 10.34
N ASP A 29 -7.07 2.60 10.11
CA ASP A 29 -8.50 2.60 10.37
C ASP A 29 -8.75 2.62 11.88
N LYS A 30 -9.74 3.40 12.32
CA LYS A 30 -10.03 3.55 13.75
C LYS A 30 -10.44 2.24 14.41
N GLU A 31 -11.24 1.44 13.72
CA GLU A 31 -11.67 0.15 14.25
C GLU A 31 -10.48 -0.81 14.38
N TYR A 32 -9.55 -0.75 13.43
CA TYR A 32 -8.34 -1.57 13.51
C TYR A 32 -7.49 -1.19 14.72
N LEU A 33 -7.34 0.11 14.97
CA LEU A 33 -6.53 0.61 16.09
C LEU A 33 -7.06 0.16 17.46
N VAL A 34 -8.38 0.03 17.61
CA VAL A 34 -8.99 -0.36 18.87
C VAL A 34 -9.26 -1.87 18.97
N SER A 35 -9.03 -2.63 17.91
CA SER A 35 -9.25 -4.07 17.92
C SER A 35 -8.18 -4.79 18.75
N PRO A 36 -8.56 -5.72 19.64
CA PRO A 36 -7.58 -6.48 20.42
C PRO A 36 -6.69 -7.30 19.49
N GLY A 37 -5.38 -7.30 19.77
CA GLY A 37 -4.42 -8.08 19.02
C GLY A 37 -4.02 -7.51 17.65
N SER A 38 -4.42 -6.27 17.34
CA SER A 38 -3.99 -5.63 16.11
C SER A 38 -2.51 -5.24 16.20
N ASP A 39 -1.78 -5.55 15.14
CA ASP A 39 -0.35 -5.22 15.04
C ASP A 39 -0.14 -4.17 13.95
N ALA A 40 0.95 -3.39 14.07
CA ALA A 40 1.37 -2.50 13.00
C ALA A 40 1.67 -3.31 11.74
N ILE A 41 1.33 -2.75 10.57
CA ILE A 41 1.62 -3.42 9.30
C ILE A 41 3.12 -3.48 9.00
N SER A 42 3.90 -2.59 9.61
CA SER A 42 5.35 -2.54 9.47
C SER A 42 5.96 -1.91 10.72
N LEU A 43 7.21 -2.26 11.01
CA LEU A 43 7.97 -1.62 12.08
C LEU A 43 8.17 -0.12 11.85
N THR A 44 8.16 0.30 10.59
CA THR A 44 8.31 1.71 10.22
C THR A 44 6.98 2.48 10.25
N LEU A 45 5.87 1.78 10.44
CA LEU A 45 4.54 2.37 10.50
C LEU A 45 3.80 1.90 11.75
N PRO A 46 4.27 2.30 12.96
CA PRO A 46 3.60 1.93 14.22
C PRO A 46 2.14 2.38 14.25
N LEU A 47 1.33 1.70 15.05
CA LEU A 47 -0.08 2.07 15.23
C LEU A 47 -0.18 3.48 15.82
N ARG A 48 -0.96 4.34 15.17
CA ARG A 48 -1.28 5.68 15.68
C ARG A 48 -2.50 6.24 14.97
N THR A 49 -3.15 7.23 15.57
CA THR A 49 -4.34 7.86 14.99
C THR A 49 -4.00 8.90 13.94
N GLU A 50 -2.81 9.48 14.00
CA GLU A 50 -2.39 10.53 13.08
C GLU A 50 -1.93 9.96 11.74
N PRO A 51 -2.23 10.62 10.62
CA PRO A 51 -1.76 10.15 9.32
C PRO A 51 -0.24 10.20 9.20
N TYR A 52 0.30 9.25 8.48
CA TYR A 52 1.69 9.28 8.00
C TYR A 52 1.72 9.97 6.65
N GLN A 53 2.71 10.83 6.42
CA GLN A 53 2.89 11.50 5.15
C GLN A 53 4.33 11.34 4.67
N ASN A 54 4.52 11.22 3.35
CA ASN A 54 5.82 11.09 2.75
C ASN A 54 5.80 11.64 1.33
N ASP A 55 6.93 12.16 0.87
CA ASP A 55 7.06 12.72 -0.48
C ASP A 55 7.08 11.63 -1.55
N THR A 56 7.44 10.41 -1.17
CA THR A 56 7.46 9.25 -2.07
C THR A 56 6.65 8.13 -1.46
N LEU A 57 6.37 7.08 -2.24
CA LEU A 57 5.71 5.90 -1.72
C LEU A 57 6.49 5.34 -0.53
N PHE A 58 5.79 5.00 0.53
CA PHE A 58 6.42 4.49 1.75
C PHE A 58 7.28 3.26 1.44
N PRO A 59 8.49 3.15 2.00
CA PRO A 59 9.37 2.02 1.72
C PRO A 59 8.72 0.65 1.91
N PHE A 60 7.85 0.50 2.91
CA PHE A 60 7.12 -0.74 3.12
C PHE A 60 6.34 -1.17 1.89
N PHE A 61 5.60 -0.24 1.30
CA PHE A 61 4.78 -0.53 0.11
C PHE A 61 5.65 -0.66 -1.14
N PHE A 62 6.69 0.15 -1.25
CA PHE A 62 7.62 0.07 -2.37
C PHE A 62 8.29 -1.31 -2.43
N ASN A 63 8.65 -1.85 -1.28
CA ASN A 63 9.29 -3.16 -1.20
C ASN A 63 8.36 -4.32 -1.54
N MET A 64 7.05 -4.09 -1.64
CA MET A 64 6.10 -5.10 -2.13
C MET A 64 6.10 -5.22 -3.64
N LEU A 65 6.72 -4.29 -4.35
CA LEU A 65 6.75 -4.28 -5.81
C LEU A 65 7.84 -5.22 -6.34
N SER A 66 7.58 -5.82 -7.51
CA SER A 66 8.59 -6.60 -8.20
C SER A 66 9.71 -5.72 -8.72
N GLU A 67 10.90 -6.27 -8.84
CA GLU A 67 12.09 -5.56 -9.30
C GLU A 67 12.66 -6.20 -10.57
N GLY A 68 13.49 -5.42 -11.29
CA GLY A 68 14.24 -5.90 -12.44
C GLY A 68 13.36 -6.38 -13.58
N ASP A 69 13.71 -7.52 -14.16
CA ASP A 69 13.03 -8.05 -15.34
C ASP A 69 11.57 -8.42 -15.05
N ASN A 70 11.28 -8.88 -13.84
CA ASN A 70 9.90 -9.19 -13.44
C ASN A 70 9.02 -7.94 -13.46
N LYS A 71 9.55 -6.80 -13.02
CA LYS A 71 8.83 -5.54 -13.05
C LYS A 71 8.53 -5.13 -14.49
N ALA A 72 9.52 -5.23 -15.38
CA ALA A 72 9.35 -4.86 -16.78
C ALA A 72 8.28 -5.73 -17.46
N ILE A 73 8.29 -7.03 -17.19
CA ILE A 73 7.30 -7.97 -17.72
C ILE A 73 5.90 -7.63 -17.22
N GLN A 74 5.75 -7.36 -15.92
CA GLN A 74 4.47 -6.99 -15.33
C GLN A 74 3.94 -5.69 -15.92
N CYS A 75 4.79 -4.69 -16.09
CA CYS A 75 4.38 -3.41 -16.67
C CYS A 75 3.87 -3.57 -18.09
N ARG A 76 4.52 -4.41 -18.88
CA ARG A 76 4.09 -4.70 -20.24
C ARG A 76 2.74 -5.40 -20.28
N ARG A 77 2.54 -6.40 -19.43
CA ARG A 77 1.28 -7.16 -19.37
C ARG A 77 0.11 -6.29 -18.92
N LEU A 78 0.35 -5.45 -17.94
CA LEU A 78 -0.69 -4.63 -17.31
C LEU A 78 -0.84 -3.27 -17.99
N LYS A 79 0.05 -2.96 -18.93
CA LYS A 79 0.08 -1.65 -19.62
C LYS A 79 0.21 -0.49 -18.63
N ILE A 80 1.10 -0.66 -17.66
CA ILE A 80 1.38 0.33 -16.61
C ILE A 80 2.79 0.86 -16.80
N ASP A 81 2.98 2.16 -16.64
CA ASP A 81 4.29 2.79 -16.68
C ASP A 81 5.16 2.25 -15.54
N GLU A 82 6.43 1.94 -15.82
CA GLU A 82 7.39 1.43 -14.83
C GLU A 82 7.62 2.41 -13.68
N ASN A 83 7.39 3.69 -13.89
CA ASN A 83 7.54 4.72 -12.88
C ASN A 83 6.24 4.98 -12.08
N ASP A 84 5.14 4.35 -12.47
CA ASP A 84 3.88 4.47 -11.75
C ASP A 84 3.82 3.41 -10.64
N PHE A 85 4.57 3.65 -9.56
CA PHE A 85 4.70 2.70 -8.46
C PHE A 85 3.37 2.42 -7.77
N PHE A 86 2.53 3.44 -7.61
CA PHE A 86 1.21 3.27 -6.99
C PHE A 86 0.29 2.42 -7.86
N GLY A 87 0.29 2.65 -9.17
CA GLY A 87 -0.47 1.84 -10.10
C GLY A 87 -0.04 0.37 -10.09
N LEU A 88 1.28 0.13 -10.04
CA LEU A 88 1.82 -1.23 -9.93
C LEU A 88 1.38 -1.88 -8.61
N LEU A 89 1.42 -1.14 -7.51
CA LEU A 89 1.00 -1.65 -6.22
C LEU A 89 -0.47 -2.08 -6.25
N LEU A 90 -1.34 -1.24 -6.79
CA LEU A 90 -2.77 -1.55 -6.91
C LEU A 90 -3.03 -2.77 -7.80
N ALA A 91 -2.22 -2.95 -8.84
CA ALA A 91 -2.41 -4.05 -9.79
C ALA A 91 -1.87 -5.38 -9.28
N THR A 92 -0.86 -5.38 -8.41
CA THR A 92 -0.13 -6.59 -8.04
C THR A 92 -0.28 -7.01 -6.58
N ALA A 93 -0.42 -6.06 -5.65
CA ALA A 93 -0.41 -6.36 -4.22
C ALA A 93 -1.69 -7.04 -3.71
N GLY A 94 -2.74 -7.08 -4.51
CA GLY A 94 -3.95 -7.82 -4.20
C GLY A 94 -3.87 -9.29 -4.62
N ILE A 95 -2.90 -9.64 -5.45
CA ILE A 95 -2.73 -10.98 -6.04
C ILE A 95 -1.48 -11.64 -5.47
N ASP A 96 -0.34 -10.96 -5.56
CA ASP A 96 0.95 -11.41 -5.05
C ASP A 96 1.27 -10.67 -3.78
N THR A 97 0.98 -11.27 -2.63
CA THR A 97 1.23 -10.62 -1.34
C THR A 97 2.43 -11.22 -0.65
N ILE A 98 3.16 -10.37 0.07
CA ILE A 98 4.22 -10.80 0.97
C ILE A 98 3.62 -10.77 2.37
N GLY A 99 3.51 -11.95 2.99
CA GLY A 99 2.89 -12.08 4.30
C GLY A 99 1.39 -11.86 4.24
N ALA A 100 0.84 -11.25 5.28
CA ALA A 100 -0.61 -11.09 5.47
C ALA A 100 -1.18 -9.79 4.91
N ILE A 101 -0.34 -8.92 4.35
CA ILE A 101 -0.76 -7.59 3.91
C ILE A 101 -1.18 -7.61 2.45
N THR A 102 -2.38 -7.08 2.17
CA THR A 102 -2.89 -6.90 0.81
C THR A 102 -3.30 -5.45 0.61
N VAL A 103 -3.21 -4.98 -0.64
CA VAL A 103 -3.59 -3.61 -1.01
C VAL A 103 -4.55 -3.68 -2.18
N THR A 104 -5.72 -3.06 -2.05
CA THR A 104 -6.75 -3.08 -3.08
C THR A 104 -7.24 -1.68 -3.39
N LYS A 105 -7.61 -1.44 -4.64
CA LYS A 105 -8.15 -0.13 -5.06
C LYS A 105 -9.54 0.08 -4.46
N THR A 106 -9.80 1.28 -3.92
CA THR A 106 -11.11 1.62 -3.33
C THR A 106 -12.00 2.44 -4.27
N THR A 107 -11.41 3.05 -5.28
CA THR A 107 -12.18 3.92 -6.21
C THR A 107 -11.94 3.53 -7.65
#